data_04e3221d96212b357b3dc2cd375e5372
#
_entry.id   04e3221d96212b357b3dc2cd375e5372
#
_cell.length_a   1.000
_cell.length_b   1.000
_cell.length_c   1.000
_cell.angle_alpha   90.00
_cell.angle_beta   90.00
_cell.angle_gamma   90.00
#
_symmetry.space_group_name_H-M   'P 1'
#
loop_
_entity.id
_entity.type
_entity.pdbx_description
1 polymer ?
#
loop_
_entity_poly.entity_id
_entity_poly.type
_entity_poly.pdbx_seq_one_letter_code
_entity_poly.pdbx_strand_id
1 'polypeptide(L)'
;MIKGKLALLTCALTLALTSPLLAAQNASEGQTLKLAIGPEPTEGFDPMLGWSHGSYLLLHAPLLKQNADMSWGNLLTEKVETSADGKTWILTLKPDLKFSDGSPLTAEDVVFTYNKAAKSGGKIDMGNFTHASLKDNRTVEITLRSPQSTFVNVLGSLGIVPQKRYDEKTFAKNPIGAGPYRLVSFQPGQQLIVEANPWYAGKKNDFSKLVFVFLDEDNAYAAARSGQLGLVRIAPSMAVAPQQQNLKLWVRDSVENRGIVFPMVPAGKKDANGYPIGNDITADVAIRRAINYAIDRKQLADQVMEGHAIPAYSAVQGLPWQGQSVAFKDGDSEKARTILEEAGW
;
A
#
# COMPACT_ATOMS: atom_id res chain seq x y z
N MET A 1 -7.79 -6.31 91.15
CA MET A 1 -8.32 -7.40 90.36
C MET A 1 -9.64 -6.91 89.68
N ILE A 2 -9.54 -6.35 88.48
CA ILE A 2 -10.69 -5.87 87.72
C ILE A 2 -10.49 -6.37 86.31
N LYS A 3 -11.36 -7.26 85.86
CA LYS A 3 -11.38 -7.82 84.52
C LYS A 3 -12.12 -6.84 83.59
N GLY A 4 -11.39 -6.25 82.63
CA GLY A 4 -11.99 -5.45 81.58
C GLY A 4 -12.30 -6.32 80.36
N LYS A 5 -13.56 -6.39 79.99
CA LYS A 5 -14.03 -7.05 78.71
C LYS A 5 -13.85 -6.09 77.56
N LEU A 6 -13.06 -6.52 76.57
CA LEU A 6 -12.91 -5.83 75.29
C LEU A 6 -14.05 -6.27 74.36
N ALA A 7 -14.95 -5.34 74.04
CA ALA A 7 -16.00 -5.59 73.05
C ALA A 7 -15.48 -5.19 71.66
N LEU A 8 -15.35 -6.16 70.75
CA LEU A 8 -15.10 -5.92 69.33
C LEU A 8 -16.42 -5.42 68.68
N LEU A 9 -16.36 -4.19 68.23
CA LEU A 9 -17.44 -3.62 67.37
C LEU A 9 -17.00 -3.83 65.93
N THR A 10 -17.60 -4.82 65.24
CA THR A 10 -17.47 -5.04 63.81
C THR A 10 -18.45 -4.11 63.08
N CYS A 11 -17.96 -3.03 62.54
CA CYS A 11 -18.70 -2.15 61.68
C CYS A 11 -18.66 -2.71 60.25
N ALA A 12 -19.71 -3.41 59.80
CA ALA A 12 -19.89 -3.80 58.40
C ALA A 12 -20.36 -2.59 57.60
N LEU A 13 -19.45 -1.93 56.89
CA LEU A 13 -19.78 -0.87 55.97
C LEU A 13 -20.09 -1.49 54.58
N THR A 14 -21.35 -1.75 54.31
CA THR A 14 -21.80 -2.09 52.99
C THR A 14 -21.81 -0.87 52.09
N LEU A 15 -20.73 -0.70 51.30
CA LEU A 15 -20.71 0.27 50.20
C LEU A 15 -21.55 -0.28 49.03
N ALA A 16 -22.78 0.14 48.94
CA ALA A 16 -23.59 0.04 47.75
C ALA A 16 -23.11 1.09 46.74
N LEU A 17 -22.07 0.77 45.96
CA LEU A 17 -21.69 1.51 44.76
C LEU A 17 -22.68 1.16 43.66
N THR A 18 -23.80 1.86 43.63
CA THR A 18 -24.64 1.93 42.42
C THR A 18 -23.88 2.76 41.39
N SER A 19 -23.31 2.11 40.43
CA SER A 19 -22.70 2.74 39.27
C SER A 19 -23.78 3.04 38.23
N PRO A 20 -24.23 4.30 38.08
CA PRO A 20 -25.10 4.69 36.95
C PRO A 20 -24.26 5.13 35.74
N LEU A 21 -23.03 4.62 35.58
CA LEU A 21 -22.13 5.05 34.50
C LEU A 21 -21.99 4.04 33.36
N LEU A 22 -22.71 2.91 33.39
CA LEU A 22 -22.61 1.91 32.31
C LEU A 22 -23.70 2.02 31.25
N ALA A 23 -24.63 2.94 31.34
CA ALA A 23 -25.74 3.07 30.40
C ALA A 23 -25.56 4.18 29.33
N ALA A 24 -24.47 4.98 29.39
CA ALA A 24 -24.22 6.06 28.44
C ALA A 24 -23.11 5.76 27.41
N GLN A 25 -22.55 4.55 27.39
CA GLN A 25 -21.46 4.15 26.46
C GLN A 25 -21.93 3.34 25.26
N ASN A 26 -23.21 3.18 25.03
CA ASN A 26 -23.75 2.47 23.85
C ASN A 26 -24.14 3.37 22.67
N ALA A 27 -23.61 4.59 22.61
CA ALA A 27 -23.64 5.37 21.38
C ALA A 27 -22.44 4.98 20.53
N SER A 28 -22.56 3.93 19.71
CA SER A 28 -21.72 3.56 18.56
C SER A 28 -20.21 3.96 18.69
N GLU A 29 -19.51 3.42 19.67
CA GLU A 29 -18.06 3.27 19.55
C GLU A 29 -17.82 2.26 18.42
N GLY A 30 -17.58 2.79 17.22
CA GLY A 30 -17.25 1.96 16.06
C GLY A 30 -16.02 1.13 16.38
N GLN A 31 -16.00 -0.10 15.87
CA GLN A 31 -14.97 -1.08 16.19
C GLN A 31 -13.56 -0.55 15.89
N THR A 32 -12.66 -0.68 16.86
CA THR A 32 -11.23 -0.40 16.66
C THR A 32 -10.52 -1.69 16.24
N LEU A 33 -9.74 -1.62 15.15
CA LEU A 33 -8.85 -2.71 14.75
C LEU A 33 -7.39 -2.32 15.03
N LYS A 34 -6.68 -3.14 15.81
CA LYS A 34 -5.23 -3.05 15.98
C LYS A 34 -4.55 -4.03 15.03
N LEU A 35 -3.55 -3.58 14.27
CA LEU A 35 -2.96 -4.37 13.20
C LEU A 35 -1.48 -4.07 12.99
N ALA A 36 -0.75 -5.08 12.48
CA ALA A 36 0.63 -4.96 12.00
C ALA A 36 0.73 -5.63 10.61
N ILE A 37 0.67 -4.84 9.54
CA ILE A 37 0.57 -5.35 8.16
C ILE A 37 1.64 -4.82 7.21
N GLY A 38 2.56 -4.03 7.68
CA GLY A 38 3.61 -3.48 6.83
C GLY A 38 4.58 -2.56 7.56
N PRO A 39 5.62 -2.13 6.85
CA PRO A 39 6.61 -1.23 7.40
C PRO A 39 6.03 0.16 7.65
N GLU A 40 6.73 0.91 8.49
CA GLU A 40 6.48 2.32 8.73
C GLU A 40 6.65 3.12 7.42
N PRO A 41 5.78 4.12 7.14
CA PRO A 41 5.97 5.03 6.03
C PRO A 41 7.12 6.00 6.34
N THR A 42 8.31 5.71 5.80
CA THR A 42 9.53 6.49 6.04
C THR A 42 9.51 7.88 5.41
N GLU A 43 8.75 8.06 4.32
CA GLU A 43 8.65 9.31 3.56
C GLU A 43 7.46 10.18 4.01
N GLY A 44 6.74 9.73 5.06
CA GLY A 44 5.52 10.37 5.53
C GLY A 44 4.31 10.09 4.64
N PHE A 45 3.34 11.00 4.66
CA PHE A 45 2.01 10.77 4.08
C PHE A 45 1.68 11.69 2.90
N ASP A 46 2.68 12.30 2.25
CA ASP A 46 2.46 13.11 1.05
C ASP A 46 2.33 12.21 -0.19
N PRO A 47 1.16 12.17 -0.84
CA PRO A 47 0.94 11.29 -1.98
C PRO A 47 1.75 11.67 -3.22
N MET A 48 2.32 12.88 -3.27
CA MET A 48 3.15 13.33 -4.39
C MET A 48 4.60 12.87 -4.29
N LEU A 49 5.10 12.57 -3.09
CA LEU A 49 6.51 12.19 -2.89
C LEU A 49 6.75 10.72 -3.13
N GLY A 50 5.75 9.89 -3.01
CA GLY A 50 5.94 8.50 -3.29
C GLY A 50 4.95 7.54 -2.70
N TRP A 51 5.20 6.31 -3.05
CA TRP A 51 4.39 5.18 -2.73
C TRP A 51 4.94 4.51 -1.47
N SER A 52 4.32 4.74 -0.34
CA SER A 52 4.52 3.88 0.82
C SER A 52 3.35 2.90 0.89
N HIS A 53 3.65 1.61 0.93
CA HIS A 53 2.69 0.50 0.85
C HIS A 53 1.38 0.75 1.61
N GLY A 54 0.36 1.25 0.91
CA GLY A 54 -1.01 1.37 1.39
C GLY A 54 -1.38 2.61 2.19
N SER A 55 -0.42 3.42 2.65
CA SER A 55 -0.75 4.54 3.55
C SER A 55 -1.38 5.74 2.86
N TYR A 56 -1.01 6.05 1.62
CA TYR A 56 -1.59 7.20 0.94
C TYR A 56 -3.04 6.97 0.49
N LEU A 57 -3.40 5.75 0.05
CA LEU A 57 -4.79 5.39 -0.26
C LEU A 57 -5.66 5.29 0.99
N LEU A 58 -5.07 5.18 2.17
CA LEU A 58 -5.76 5.21 3.44
C LEU A 58 -6.20 6.64 3.80
N LEU A 59 -5.31 7.62 3.62
CA LEU A 59 -5.53 9.02 3.98
C LEU A 59 -5.99 9.87 2.80
N HIS A 60 -5.62 9.51 1.58
CA HIS A 60 -5.90 10.27 0.36
C HIS A 60 -6.79 9.47 -0.60
N ALA A 61 -7.64 10.16 -1.34
CA ALA A 61 -8.43 9.57 -2.41
C ALA A 61 -7.88 10.00 -3.77
N PRO A 62 -7.61 9.05 -4.68
CA PRO A 62 -7.36 9.33 -6.08
C PRO A 62 -8.67 9.58 -6.83
N LEU A 63 -8.58 9.97 -8.09
CA LEU A 63 -9.76 10.24 -8.93
C LEU A 63 -10.55 8.98 -9.25
N LEU A 64 -9.86 7.88 -9.49
CA LEU A 64 -10.41 6.55 -9.77
C LEU A 64 -10.04 5.56 -8.68
N LYS A 65 -10.75 4.44 -8.62
CA LYS A 65 -10.42 3.29 -7.78
C LYS A 65 -10.31 2.03 -8.64
N GLN A 66 -9.43 1.13 -8.27
CA GLN A 66 -9.39 -0.19 -8.86
C GLN A 66 -10.42 -1.10 -8.18
N ASN A 67 -11.23 -1.80 -8.99
CA ASN A 67 -12.16 -2.81 -8.53
C ASN A 67 -11.45 -4.17 -8.34
N ALA A 68 -12.15 -5.13 -7.73
CA ALA A 68 -11.58 -6.47 -7.48
C ALA A 68 -11.28 -7.26 -8.78
N ASP A 69 -11.98 -6.97 -9.86
CA ASP A 69 -11.77 -7.52 -11.21
C ASP A 69 -10.69 -6.76 -11.99
N MET A 70 -9.95 -5.87 -11.35
CA MET A 70 -8.93 -5.00 -11.91
C MET A 70 -9.44 -3.92 -12.87
N SER A 71 -10.74 -3.79 -13.07
CA SER A 71 -11.34 -2.67 -13.78
C SER A 71 -11.25 -1.37 -13.00
N TRP A 72 -11.41 -0.23 -13.69
CA TRP A 72 -11.42 1.09 -13.07
C TRP A 72 -12.83 1.60 -12.83
N GLY A 73 -13.09 2.05 -11.62
CA GLY A 73 -14.33 2.69 -11.22
C GLY A 73 -14.12 4.14 -10.79
N ASN A 74 -15.16 4.94 -10.87
CA ASN A 74 -15.16 6.33 -10.42
C ASN A 74 -15.13 6.39 -8.89
N LEU A 75 -14.20 7.19 -8.31
CA LEU A 75 -14.16 7.48 -6.88
C LEU A 75 -14.53 8.95 -6.62
N LEU A 76 -13.66 9.88 -7.00
CA LEU A 76 -13.94 11.32 -6.92
C LEU A 76 -14.56 11.87 -8.21
N THR A 77 -14.44 11.16 -9.31
CA THR A 77 -15.04 11.54 -10.60
C THR A 77 -16.45 11.01 -10.74
N GLU A 78 -17.27 11.75 -11.47
CA GLU A 78 -18.55 11.31 -12.03
C GLU A 78 -18.37 10.76 -13.44
N LYS A 79 -17.49 11.38 -14.23
CA LYS A 79 -17.23 11.03 -15.62
C LYS A 79 -15.76 11.17 -15.96
N VAL A 80 -15.25 10.27 -16.79
CA VAL A 80 -13.91 10.32 -17.38
C VAL A 80 -14.03 10.06 -18.86
N GLU A 81 -13.46 10.94 -19.68
CA GLU A 81 -13.44 10.86 -21.13
C GLU A 81 -12.01 11.04 -21.63
N THR A 82 -11.71 10.39 -22.75
CA THR A 82 -10.42 10.55 -23.42
C THR A 82 -10.65 11.03 -24.84
N SER A 83 -9.87 12.00 -25.30
CA SER A 83 -9.94 12.49 -26.69
C SER A 83 -9.62 11.38 -27.70
N ALA A 84 -10.08 11.55 -28.92
CA ALA A 84 -9.89 10.57 -30.00
C ALA A 84 -8.39 10.28 -30.28
N ASP A 85 -7.51 11.25 -30.07
CA ASP A 85 -6.07 11.10 -30.22
C ASP A 85 -5.38 10.52 -28.97
N GLY A 86 -6.14 10.21 -27.91
CA GLY A 86 -5.64 9.62 -26.68
C GLY A 86 -4.73 10.50 -25.82
N LYS A 87 -4.63 11.80 -26.13
CA LYS A 87 -3.70 12.73 -25.43
C LYS A 87 -4.38 13.58 -24.37
N THR A 88 -5.69 13.74 -24.42
CA THR A 88 -6.43 14.60 -23.50
C THR A 88 -7.42 13.77 -22.68
N TRP A 89 -7.36 13.90 -21.37
CA TRP A 89 -8.27 13.29 -20.42
C TRP A 89 -9.16 14.38 -19.81
N ILE A 90 -10.48 14.21 -19.90
CA ILE A 90 -11.47 15.13 -19.37
C ILE A 90 -12.15 14.44 -18.19
N LEU A 91 -12.06 15.06 -17.02
CA LEU A 91 -12.44 14.49 -15.74
C LEU A 91 -13.48 15.39 -15.07
N THR A 92 -14.72 14.94 -14.97
CA THR A 92 -15.77 15.67 -14.25
C THR A 92 -15.87 15.13 -12.84
N LEU A 93 -15.70 15.99 -11.82
CA LEU A 93 -15.80 15.62 -10.42
C LEU A 93 -17.25 15.45 -9.96
N LYS A 94 -17.47 14.58 -8.99
CA LYS A 94 -18.73 14.50 -8.25
C LYS A 94 -19.02 15.83 -7.54
N PRO A 95 -20.29 16.17 -7.29
CA PRO A 95 -20.63 17.32 -6.47
C PRO A 95 -20.26 17.09 -5.00
N ASP A 96 -20.16 18.18 -4.24
CA ASP A 96 -20.08 18.21 -2.76
C ASP A 96 -18.95 17.38 -2.14
N LEU A 97 -17.85 17.17 -2.88
CA LEU A 97 -16.67 16.49 -2.38
C LEU A 97 -16.02 17.31 -1.26
N LYS A 98 -15.49 16.59 -0.26
CA LYS A 98 -14.81 17.21 0.88
C LYS A 98 -13.55 16.48 1.27
N PHE A 99 -12.61 17.22 1.80
CA PHE A 99 -11.47 16.67 2.54
C PHE A 99 -11.87 16.23 3.95
N SER A 100 -10.98 15.54 4.62
CA SER A 100 -11.20 14.98 5.97
C SER A 100 -11.39 16.02 7.08
N ASP A 101 -11.03 17.26 6.84
CA ASP A 101 -11.29 18.41 7.71
C ASP A 101 -12.63 19.10 7.42
N GLY A 102 -13.39 18.60 6.45
CA GLY A 102 -14.69 19.16 6.02
C GLY A 102 -14.57 20.26 4.98
N SER A 103 -13.36 20.71 4.62
CA SER A 103 -13.17 21.71 3.55
C SER A 103 -13.57 21.14 2.18
N PRO A 104 -14.07 21.97 1.25
CA PRO A 104 -14.43 21.53 -0.09
C PRO A 104 -13.20 20.98 -0.86
N LEU A 105 -13.41 19.88 -1.60
CA LEU A 105 -12.47 19.39 -2.60
C LEU A 105 -12.99 19.83 -3.97
N THR A 106 -12.19 20.57 -4.71
CA THR A 106 -12.57 21.23 -5.95
C THR A 106 -11.69 20.81 -7.12
N ALA A 107 -12.06 21.20 -8.34
CA ALA A 107 -11.24 20.97 -9.53
C ALA A 107 -9.88 21.71 -9.44
N GLU A 108 -9.81 22.84 -8.71
CA GLU A 108 -8.56 23.57 -8.46
C GLU A 108 -7.54 22.70 -7.69
N ASP A 109 -8.00 21.92 -6.71
CA ASP A 109 -7.16 21.02 -5.93
C ASP A 109 -6.60 19.90 -6.82
N VAL A 110 -7.40 19.38 -7.75
CA VAL A 110 -6.96 18.39 -8.73
C VAL A 110 -5.90 18.99 -9.65
N VAL A 111 -6.14 20.15 -10.25
CA VAL A 111 -5.19 20.85 -11.12
C VAL A 111 -3.88 21.12 -10.37
N PHE A 112 -3.97 21.62 -9.14
CA PHE A 112 -2.80 21.84 -8.29
C PHE A 112 -2.02 20.55 -8.06
N THR A 113 -2.71 19.49 -7.64
CA THR A 113 -2.08 18.21 -7.31
C THR A 113 -1.28 17.64 -8.48
N TYR A 114 -1.88 17.55 -9.67
CA TYR A 114 -1.22 16.99 -10.85
C TYR A 114 -0.04 17.83 -11.32
N ASN A 115 -0.21 19.15 -11.39
CA ASN A 115 0.87 20.06 -11.82
C ASN A 115 2.03 20.09 -10.80
N LYS A 116 1.74 19.93 -9.51
CA LYS A 116 2.77 19.86 -8.45
C LYS A 116 3.48 18.51 -8.48
N ALA A 117 2.73 17.41 -8.59
CA ALA A 117 3.30 16.05 -8.66
C ALA A 117 4.28 15.89 -9.82
N ALA A 118 3.98 16.47 -10.98
CA ALA A 118 4.89 16.44 -12.13
C ALA A 118 6.25 17.11 -11.89
N LYS A 119 6.38 17.90 -10.83
CA LYS A 119 7.61 18.63 -10.45
C LYS A 119 8.24 18.09 -9.16
N SER A 120 7.59 17.17 -8.47
CA SER A 120 8.02 16.71 -7.14
C SER A 120 9.19 15.72 -7.17
N GLY A 121 9.47 15.09 -8.32
CA GLY A 121 10.45 14.00 -8.41
C GLY A 121 10.03 12.72 -7.67
N GLY A 122 8.75 12.59 -7.34
CA GLY A 122 8.19 11.42 -6.64
C GLY A 122 8.18 10.15 -7.50
N LYS A 123 7.69 9.07 -6.91
CA LYS A 123 7.69 7.73 -7.54
C LYS A 123 6.54 7.50 -8.54
N ILE A 124 5.58 8.41 -8.62
CA ILE A 124 4.50 8.33 -9.62
C ILE A 124 5.05 8.81 -10.96
N ASP A 125 4.92 7.97 -11.99
CA ASP A 125 5.40 8.29 -13.33
C ASP A 125 4.53 9.38 -13.98
N MET A 126 5.04 10.60 -13.94
CA MET A 126 4.47 11.76 -14.60
C MET A 126 5.22 12.11 -15.90
N GLY A 127 6.08 11.22 -16.40
CA GLY A 127 6.96 11.49 -17.54
C GLY A 127 6.25 11.89 -18.82
N ASN A 128 5.02 11.42 -19.04
CA ASN A 128 4.20 11.77 -20.21
C ASN A 128 3.19 12.90 -19.97
N PHE A 129 3.04 13.33 -18.72
CA PHE A 129 2.17 14.44 -18.34
C PHE A 129 2.72 15.78 -18.84
N THR A 130 1.86 16.64 -19.38
CA THR A 130 2.21 17.99 -19.81
C THR A 130 1.68 19.02 -18.82
N HIS A 131 0.36 19.10 -18.66
CA HIS A 131 -0.29 19.99 -17.70
C HIS A 131 -1.71 19.53 -17.40
N ALA A 132 -2.23 20.02 -16.27
CA ALA A 132 -3.65 19.99 -15.95
C ALA A 132 -4.19 21.42 -15.90
N SER A 133 -5.41 21.63 -16.40
CA SER A 133 -6.10 22.92 -16.39
C SER A 133 -7.58 22.77 -16.05
N LEU A 134 -8.18 23.85 -15.60
CA LEU A 134 -9.62 23.93 -15.39
C LEU A 134 -10.34 24.09 -16.73
N LYS A 135 -11.36 23.29 -16.97
CA LYS A 135 -12.33 23.50 -18.03
C LYS A 135 -13.57 24.24 -17.53
N ASP A 136 -13.99 23.92 -16.33
CA ASP A 136 -15.01 24.62 -15.55
C ASP A 136 -14.81 24.33 -14.05
N ASN A 137 -15.75 24.71 -13.19
CA ASN A 137 -15.67 24.59 -11.75
C ASN A 137 -15.63 23.14 -11.21
N ARG A 138 -15.97 22.14 -12.03
CA ARG A 138 -15.95 20.72 -11.68
C ARG A 138 -15.20 19.84 -12.71
N THR A 139 -14.78 20.43 -13.81
CA THR A 139 -14.13 19.67 -14.90
C THR A 139 -12.69 20.07 -15.06
N VAL A 140 -11.82 19.06 -15.03
CA VAL A 140 -10.39 19.20 -15.25
C VAL A 140 -10.02 18.57 -16.58
N GLU A 141 -9.15 19.23 -17.32
CA GLU A 141 -8.51 18.72 -18.51
C GLU A 141 -7.04 18.43 -18.23
N ILE A 142 -6.60 17.18 -18.51
CA ILE A 142 -5.21 16.75 -18.40
C ILE A 142 -4.68 16.44 -19.78
N THR A 143 -3.55 17.07 -20.13
CA THR A 143 -2.88 16.89 -21.42
C THR A 143 -1.61 16.06 -21.28
N LEU A 144 -1.42 15.09 -22.18
CA LEU A 144 -0.26 14.23 -22.30
C LEU A 144 0.54 14.58 -23.55
N ARG A 145 1.85 14.29 -23.58
CA ARG A 145 2.70 14.45 -24.76
C ARG A 145 2.35 13.47 -25.87
N SER A 146 2.01 12.25 -25.53
CA SER A 146 1.65 11.18 -26.44
C SER A 146 0.49 10.37 -25.87
N PRO A 147 -0.25 9.61 -26.71
CA PRO A 147 -1.31 8.73 -26.24
C PRO A 147 -0.79 7.74 -25.21
N GLN A 148 -1.51 7.60 -24.10
CA GLN A 148 -1.13 6.66 -23.03
C GLN A 148 -2.36 6.11 -22.33
N SER A 149 -2.79 4.91 -22.70
CA SER A 149 -3.93 4.23 -22.06
C SER A 149 -3.65 3.89 -20.59
N THR A 150 -2.39 3.62 -20.24
CA THR A 150 -1.96 3.31 -18.86
C THR A 150 -1.96 4.52 -17.94
N PHE A 151 -2.21 5.74 -18.43
CA PHE A 151 -2.34 6.93 -17.58
C PHE A 151 -3.50 6.80 -16.58
N VAL A 152 -4.45 5.93 -16.83
CA VAL A 152 -5.51 5.55 -15.87
C VAL A 152 -4.93 5.10 -14.53
N ASN A 153 -3.73 4.47 -14.49
CA ASN A 153 -3.06 4.08 -13.26
C ASN A 153 -2.65 5.31 -12.41
N VAL A 154 -2.24 6.40 -13.06
CA VAL A 154 -1.93 7.67 -12.37
C VAL A 154 -3.20 8.26 -11.77
N LEU A 155 -4.33 8.22 -12.53
CA LEU A 155 -5.63 8.67 -12.04
C LEU A 155 -6.13 7.86 -10.83
N GLY A 156 -5.73 6.59 -10.73
CA GLY A 156 -6.07 5.69 -9.62
C GLY A 156 -5.03 5.60 -8.51
N SER A 157 -3.90 6.30 -8.64
CA SER A 157 -2.80 6.23 -7.66
C SER A 157 -2.49 7.55 -7.00
N LEU A 158 -2.61 8.68 -7.70
CA LEU A 158 -2.29 9.99 -7.15
C LEU A 158 -3.44 10.52 -6.30
N GLY A 159 -3.25 10.55 -4.98
CA GLY A 159 -4.22 11.12 -4.06
C GLY A 159 -4.28 12.64 -4.16
N ILE A 160 -5.49 13.20 -4.09
CA ILE A 160 -5.70 14.65 -4.20
C ILE A 160 -5.41 15.33 -2.87
N VAL A 161 -4.70 16.46 -2.93
CA VAL A 161 -4.34 17.28 -1.76
C VAL A 161 -4.98 18.67 -1.85
N PRO A 162 -5.30 19.31 -0.71
CA PRO A 162 -5.92 20.65 -0.68
C PRO A 162 -4.88 21.72 -1.02
N GLN A 163 -5.03 22.39 -2.16
CA GLN A 163 -4.13 23.46 -2.60
C GLN A 163 -3.87 24.52 -1.52
N LYS A 164 -4.93 25.01 -0.88
CA LYS A 164 -4.86 26.09 0.12
C LYS A 164 -4.22 25.69 1.45
N ARG A 165 -4.10 24.38 1.70
CA ARG A 165 -3.59 23.81 2.97
C ARG A 165 -2.31 23.01 2.77
N TYR A 166 -1.83 22.92 1.54
CA TYR A 166 -0.61 22.19 1.22
C TYR A 166 0.61 23.03 1.54
N ASP A 167 1.45 22.51 2.42
CA ASP A 167 2.77 23.04 2.72
C ASP A 167 3.80 21.92 2.54
N GLU A 168 4.71 22.09 1.59
CA GLU A 168 5.69 21.08 1.17
C GLU A 168 6.58 20.57 2.32
N LYS A 169 6.80 21.39 3.35
CA LYS A 169 7.68 21.06 4.48
C LYS A 169 6.97 20.26 5.57
N THR A 170 5.66 20.43 5.70
CA THR A 170 4.88 19.89 6.83
C THR A 170 3.81 18.92 6.43
N PHE A 171 3.35 18.93 5.17
CA PHE A 171 2.21 18.13 4.72
C PHE A 171 2.43 16.63 4.89
N ALA A 172 3.64 16.13 4.63
CA ALA A 172 3.97 14.72 4.81
C ALA A 172 3.78 14.21 6.26
N LYS A 173 3.82 15.11 7.25
CA LYS A 173 3.62 14.77 8.68
C LYS A 173 2.20 15.02 9.16
N ASN A 174 1.50 15.98 8.55
CA ASN A 174 0.14 16.39 8.93
C ASN A 174 -0.77 16.45 7.69
N PRO A 175 -1.03 15.31 7.03
CA PRO A 175 -1.79 15.28 5.80
C PRO A 175 -3.27 15.59 6.04
N ILE A 176 -3.86 16.33 5.12
CA ILE A 176 -5.30 16.47 4.96
C ILE A 176 -5.66 15.82 3.64
N GLY A 177 -6.39 14.72 3.68
CA GLY A 177 -6.75 13.98 2.49
C GLY A 177 -8.25 13.74 2.37
N ALA A 178 -8.67 13.10 1.30
CA ALA A 178 -10.05 12.71 1.04
C ALA A 178 -10.25 11.20 1.10
N GLY A 179 -9.30 10.46 1.68
CA GLY A 179 -9.33 9.01 1.80
C GLY A 179 -10.33 8.49 2.82
N PRO A 180 -10.46 7.16 2.97
CA PRO A 180 -11.40 6.52 3.88
C PRO A 180 -11.12 6.83 5.36
N TYR A 181 -9.89 7.17 5.71
CA TYR A 181 -9.49 7.52 7.07
C TYR A 181 -8.77 8.86 7.10
N ARG A 182 -8.71 9.47 8.29
CA ARG A 182 -7.92 10.66 8.57
C ARG A 182 -6.89 10.39 9.68
N LEU A 183 -5.78 11.09 9.64
CA LEU A 183 -4.73 10.97 10.63
C LEU A 183 -5.21 11.50 11.99
N VAL A 184 -4.98 10.73 13.05
CA VAL A 184 -5.16 11.14 14.45
C VAL A 184 -3.80 11.40 15.08
N SER A 185 -2.88 10.43 14.98
CA SER A 185 -1.52 10.58 15.47
C SER A 185 -0.56 9.63 14.76
N PHE A 186 0.67 10.06 14.63
CA PHE A 186 1.76 9.26 14.13
C PHE A 186 2.95 9.36 15.09
N GLN A 187 3.39 8.23 15.59
CA GLN A 187 4.55 8.09 16.48
C GLN A 187 5.57 7.23 15.75
N PRO A 188 6.62 7.83 15.15
CA PRO A 188 7.62 7.09 14.41
C PRO A 188 8.23 5.93 15.21
N GLY A 189 8.41 4.79 14.55
CA GLY A 189 8.92 3.56 15.16
C GLY A 189 7.93 2.83 16.07
N GLN A 190 6.74 3.38 16.30
CA GLN A 190 5.77 2.81 17.25
C GLN A 190 4.42 2.51 16.61
N GLN A 191 3.65 3.56 16.25
CA GLN A 191 2.29 3.38 15.77
C GLN A 191 1.77 4.55 14.93
N LEU A 192 0.81 4.22 14.09
CA LEU A 192 -0.04 5.16 13.37
C LEU A 192 -1.50 4.94 13.80
N ILE A 193 -2.17 5.99 14.25
CA ILE A 193 -3.59 5.97 14.59
C ILE A 193 -4.36 6.80 13.58
N VAL A 194 -5.38 6.19 13.00
CA VAL A 194 -6.29 6.84 12.07
C VAL A 194 -7.74 6.55 12.46
N GLU A 195 -8.63 7.48 12.13
CA GLU A 195 -10.07 7.32 12.33
C GLU A 195 -10.85 7.51 11.02
N ALA A 196 -12.04 6.92 10.94
CA ALA A 196 -12.86 6.98 9.74
C ALA A 196 -13.15 8.43 9.33
N ASN A 197 -12.94 8.74 8.06
CA ASN A 197 -13.29 10.03 7.48
C ASN A 197 -14.78 10.09 7.20
N PRO A 198 -15.56 10.98 7.88
CA PRO A 198 -17.00 11.07 7.67
C PRO A 198 -17.38 11.61 6.27
N TRP A 199 -16.43 12.22 5.56
CA TRP A 199 -16.64 12.85 4.25
C TRP A 199 -16.13 11.98 3.09
N TYR A 200 -15.72 10.74 3.36
CA TYR A 200 -15.20 9.87 2.31
C TYR A 200 -16.24 9.57 1.24
N ALA A 201 -15.90 9.83 -0.02
CA ALA A 201 -16.78 9.63 -1.17
C ALA A 201 -17.04 8.16 -1.57
N GLY A 202 -16.31 7.23 -0.98
CA GLY A 202 -16.43 5.79 -1.22
C GLY A 202 -17.37 5.07 -0.25
N LYS A 203 -17.25 3.74 -0.19
CA LYS A 203 -18.02 2.92 0.75
C LYS A 203 -17.62 3.25 2.21
N LYS A 204 -18.61 3.34 3.09
CA LYS A 204 -18.39 3.52 4.54
C LYS A 204 -17.49 2.42 5.10
N ASN A 205 -16.60 2.81 6.00
CA ASN A 205 -15.67 1.91 6.68
C ASN A 205 -16.38 1.03 7.71
N ASP A 206 -15.92 -0.23 7.84
CA ASP A 206 -16.43 -1.16 8.85
C ASP A 206 -15.83 -0.86 10.24
N PHE A 207 -14.59 -0.33 10.27
CA PHE A 207 -13.91 0.09 11.50
C PHE A 207 -13.87 1.61 11.61
N SER A 208 -14.22 2.14 12.76
CA SER A 208 -14.14 3.58 13.02
C SER A 208 -12.73 4.06 13.32
N LYS A 209 -11.87 3.17 13.82
CA LYS A 209 -10.47 3.46 14.16
C LYS A 209 -9.56 2.31 13.77
N LEU A 210 -8.41 2.64 13.20
CA LEU A 210 -7.32 1.68 12.98
C LEU A 210 -6.09 2.14 13.78
N VAL A 211 -5.42 1.17 14.41
CA VAL A 211 -4.15 1.37 15.09
C VAL A 211 -3.12 0.47 14.44
N PHE A 212 -2.29 1.02 13.59
CA PHE A 212 -1.17 0.31 12.98
C PHE A 212 0.00 0.32 13.96
N VAL A 213 0.52 -0.86 14.28
CA VAL A 213 1.71 -1.02 15.12
C VAL A 213 2.86 -1.48 14.22
N PHE A 214 4.01 -0.85 14.35
CA PHE A 214 5.18 -1.17 13.55
C PHE A 214 6.02 -2.23 14.23
N LEU A 215 5.83 -3.48 13.82
CA LEU A 215 6.52 -4.66 14.33
C LEU A 215 7.09 -5.46 13.16
N ASP A 216 8.18 -6.15 13.39
CA ASP A 216 8.61 -7.22 12.49
C ASP A 216 7.61 -8.40 12.50
N GLU A 217 7.72 -9.29 11.53
CA GLU A 217 6.75 -10.37 11.32
C GLU A 217 6.67 -11.34 12.50
N ASP A 218 7.79 -11.65 13.18
CA ASP A 218 7.83 -12.58 14.33
C ASP A 218 7.13 -11.98 15.54
N ASN A 219 7.44 -10.72 15.88
CA ASN A 219 6.80 -10.00 16.96
C ASN A 219 5.33 -9.73 16.70
N ALA A 220 4.97 -9.39 15.45
CA ALA A 220 3.57 -9.22 15.05
C ALA A 220 2.79 -10.52 15.21
N TYR A 221 3.36 -11.65 14.81
CA TYR A 221 2.72 -12.97 14.97
C TYR A 221 2.54 -13.34 16.46
N ALA A 222 3.56 -13.12 17.30
CA ALA A 222 3.47 -13.34 18.74
C ALA A 222 2.36 -12.47 19.38
N ALA A 223 2.25 -11.21 18.98
CA ALA A 223 1.20 -10.30 19.45
C ALA A 223 -0.21 -10.73 18.98
N ALA A 224 -0.35 -11.28 17.77
CA ALA A 224 -1.63 -11.84 17.30
C ALA A 224 -2.02 -13.09 18.12
N ARG A 225 -1.07 -13.97 18.40
CA ARG A 225 -1.29 -15.17 19.22
C ARG A 225 -1.75 -14.85 20.64
N SER A 226 -1.25 -13.77 21.22
CA SER A 226 -1.68 -13.30 22.56
C SER A 226 -2.97 -12.48 22.54
N GLY A 227 -3.61 -12.28 21.36
CA GLY A 227 -4.83 -11.49 21.22
C GLY A 227 -4.62 -9.96 21.30
N GLN A 228 -3.38 -9.48 21.27
CA GLN A 228 -3.08 -8.03 21.30
C GLN A 228 -3.34 -7.36 19.96
N LEU A 229 -3.20 -8.09 18.84
CA LEU A 229 -3.46 -7.63 17.47
C LEU A 229 -4.56 -8.46 16.82
N GLY A 230 -5.46 -7.79 16.11
CA GLY A 230 -6.56 -8.41 15.40
C GLY A 230 -6.22 -8.84 13.97
N LEU A 231 -5.19 -8.25 13.37
CA LEU A 231 -4.73 -8.57 12.02
C LEU A 231 -3.22 -8.35 11.90
N VAL A 232 -2.51 -9.35 11.39
CA VAL A 232 -1.07 -9.26 11.14
C VAL A 232 -0.72 -9.83 9.78
N ARG A 233 0.33 -9.31 9.18
CA ARG A 233 1.00 -9.94 8.04
C ARG A 233 2.08 -10.87 8.57
N ILE A 234 2.19 -12.05 7.99
CA ILE A 234 3.20 -13.05 8.33
C ILE A 234 3.95 -13.49 7.07
N ALA A 235 5.15 -14.03 7.25
CA ALA A 235 5.89 -14.66 6.15
C ALA A 235 5.20 -15.96 5.69
N PRO A 236 5.34 -16.36 4.41
CA PRO A 236 4.81 -17.65 3.93
C PRO A 236 5.27 -18.85 4.75
N SER A 237 6.50 -18.88 5.21
CA SER A 237 7.07 -19.91 6.09
C SER A 237 6.38 -20.07 7.45
N MET A 238 5.56 -19.09 7.84
CA MET A 238 4.80 -19.11 9.08
C MET A 238 3.34 -19.53 8.86
N ALA A 239 2.92 -19.79 7.61
CA ALA A 239 1.51 -19.96 7.25
C ALA A 239 0.87 -21.24 7.80
N VAL A 240 1.65 -22.27 8.08
CA VAL A 240 1.16 -23.55 8.63
C VAL A 240 0.76 -23.45 10.11
N ALA A 241 1.46 -22.63 10.87
CA ALA A 241 1.27 -22.53 12.32
C ALA A 241 -0.03 -21.84 12.80
N PRO A 242 -0.64 -20.85 12.09
CA PRO A 242 -1.84 -20.15 12.56
C PRO A 242 -3.04 -21.04 12.82
N GLN A 243 -3.25 -22.07 11.98
CA GLN A 243 -4.41 -22.98 12.09
C GLN A 243 -4.42 -23.77 13.39
N GLN A 244 -3.25 -24.04 13.97
CA GLN A 244 -3.08 -24.76 15.24
C GLN A 244 -3.42 -23.90 16.47
N GLN A 245 -3.68 -22.58 16.27
CA GLN A 245 -3.77 -21.60 17.35
C GLN A 245 -5.05 -20.75 17.30
N ASN A 246 -6.11 -21.26 16.66
CA ASN A 246 -7.39 -20.54 16.48
C ASN A 246 -7.27 -19.20 15.74
N LEU A 247 -6.22 -19.01 14.95
CA LEU A 247 -6.05 -17.86 14.07
C LEU A 247 -6.55 -18.21 12.67
N LYS A 248 -7.24 -17.28 12.03
CA LYS A 248 -7.69 -17.44 10.65
C LYS A 248 -6.60 -16.97 9.69
N LEU A 249 -6.09 -17.88 8.88
CA LEU A 249 -5.19 -17.54 7.78
C LEU A 249 -5.98 -17.05 6.56
N TRP A 250 -5.59 -15.91 6.03
CA TRP A 250 -6.07 -15.39 4.75
C TRP A 250 -4.89 -15.31 3.77
N VAL A 251 -4.96 -16.14 2.74
CA VAL A 251 -4.05 -16.07 1.60
C VAL A 251 -4.70 -15.22 0.52
N ARG A 252 -3.94 -14.29 -0.04
CA ARG A 252 -4.38 -13.44 -1.15
C ARG A 252 -3.40 -13.59 -2.30
N ASP A 253 -3.92 -13.85 -3.48
CA ASP A 253 -3.13 -13.78 -4.70
C ASP A 253 -2.64 -12.36 -4.91
N SER A 254 -1.43 -12.24 -5.38
CA SER A 254 -0.74 -10.98 -5.61
C SER A 254 -0.15 -10.98 -7.01
N VAL A 255 -0.08 -9.80 -7.61
CA VAL A 255 0.63 -9.57 -8.88
C VAL A 255 2.14 -9.35 -8.66
N GLU A 256 2.60 -9.45 -7.42
CA GLU A 256 3.99 -9.25 -7.06
C GLU A 256 4.85 -10.41 -7.55
N ASN A 257 5.81 -10.12 -8.41
CA ASN A 257 6.83 -11.06 -8.82
C ASN A 257 8.07 -10.90 -7.96
N ARG A 258 8.59 -12.04 -7.47
CA ARG A 258 9.87 -12.09 -6.75
C ARG A 258 10.91 -12.80 -7.62
N GLY A 259 12.09 -12.20 -7.71
CA GLY A 259 13.13 -12.74 -8.55
C GLY A 259 14.49 -12.08 -8.29
N ILE A 260 15.48 -12.55 -9.03
CA ILE A 260 16.82 -11.98 -9.03
C ILE A 260 16.99 -11.14 -10.29
N VAL A 261 17.35 -9.88 -10.11
CA VAL A 261 17.71 -8.97 -11.21
C VAL A 261 19.21 -8.89 -11.28
N PHE A 262 19.77 -9.12 -12.47
CA PHE A 262 21.19 -9.05 -12.71
C PHE A 262 21.57 -7.72 -13.35
N PRO A 263 22.70 -7.09 -12.95
CA PRO A 263 23.29 -6.00 -13.71
C PRO A 263 23.65 -6.50 -15.12
N MET A 264 23.14 -5.80 -16.15
CA MET A 264 23.41 -6.15 -17.55
C MET A 264 24.48 -5.24 -18.19
N VAL A 265 25.10 -4.38 -17.39
CA VAL A 265 26.13 -3.44 -17.82
C VAL A 265 27.48 -4.11 -17.68
N PRO A 266 28.35 -4.13 -18.74
CA PRO A 266 29.71 -4.63 -18.65
C PRO A 266 30.54 -3.84 -17.63
N ALA A 267 31.60 -4.47 -17.13
CA ALA A 267 32.59 -3.81 -16.28
C ALA A 267 33.20 -2.56 -16.95
N GLY A 268 33.79 -1.67 -16.16
CA GLY A 268 34.44 -0.46 -16.64
C GLY A 268 33.52 0.72 -16.94
N LYS A 269 32.22 0.59 -16.77
CA LYS A 269 31.26 1.72 -16.81
C LYS A 269 31.14 2.38 -15.44
N LYS A 270 30.71 3.64 -15.46
CA LYS A 270 30.45 4.42 -14.25
C LYS A 270 29.06 5.04 -14.33
N ASP A 271 28.41 5.22 -13.18
CA ASP A 271 27.16 5.97 -13.07
C ASP A 271 27.41 7.50 -13.17
N ALA A 272 26.34 8.29 -13.06
CA ALA A 272 26.40 9.74 -13.11
C ALA A 272 27.22 10.36 -11.96
N ASN A 273 27.45 9.63 -10.86
CA ASN A 273 28.23 10.06 -9.71
C ASN A 273 29.68 9.56 -9.75
N GLY A 274 30.05 8.82 -10.81
CA GLY A 274 31.40 8.29 -11.01
C GLY A 274 31.68 6.95 -10.32
N TYR A 275 30.68 6.29 -9.72
CA TYR A 275 30.84 4.98 -9.13
C TYR A 275 30.90 3.88 -10.20
N PRO A 276 31.78 2.86 -10.06
CA PRO A 276 31.82 1.76 -10.99
C PRO A 276 30.53 0.96 -10.94
N ILE A 277 29.98 0.64 -12.12
CA ILE A 277 28.75 -0.17 -12.27
C ILE A 277 29.02 -1.35 -13.20
N GLY A 278 28.22 -2.41 -13.02
CA GLY A 278 28.27 -3.59 -13.87
C GLY A 278 29.43 -4.55 -13.57
N ASN A 279 29.40 -5.66 -14.28
CA ASN A 279 30.44 -6.70 -14.27
C ASN A 279 30.31 -7.55 -15.53
N ASP A 280 31.39 -8.18 -15.97
CA ASP A 280 31.41 -8.96 -17.21
C ASP A 280 30.72 -10.33 -17.07
N ILE A 281 30.52 -10.83 -15.85
CA ILE A 281 29.86 -12.12 -15.62
C ILE A 281 28.35 -11.98 -15.88
N THR A 282 27.67 -11.14 -15.14
CA THR A 282 26.22 -11.00 -15.30
C THR A 282 25.81 -10.14 -16.51
N ALA A 283 26.74 -9.40 -17.11
CA ALA A 283 26.52 -8.73 -18.39
C ALA A 283 26.46 -9.73 -19.56
N ASP A 284 27.08 -10.91 -19.41
CA ASP A 284 26.97 -11.95 -20.43
C ASP A 284 25.56 -12.57 -20.42
N VAL A 285 24.94 -12.60 -21.60
CA VAL A 285 23.60 -13.17 -21.77
C VAL A 285 23.58 -14.68 -21.54
N ALA A 286 24.68 -15.39 -21.86
CA ALA A 286 24.75 -16.83 -21.68
C ALA A 286 24.65 -17.21 -20.21
N ILE A 287 25.36 -16.48 -19.33
CA ILE A 287 25.25 -16.66 -17.87
C ILE A 287 23.80 -16.49 -17.39
N ARG A 288 23.13 -15.40 -17.77
CA ARG A 288 21.73 -15.15 -17.35
C ARG A 288 20.77 -16.23 -17.88
N ARG A 289 20.99 -16.69 -19.13
CA ARG A 289 20.18 -17.78 -19.73
C ARG A 289 20.43 -19.10 -19.02
N ALA A 290 21.69 -19.45 -18.76
CA ALA A 290 22.03 -20.65 -18.04
C ALA A 290 21.40 -20.70 -16.65
N ILE A 291 21.48 -19.61 -15.89
CA ILE A 291 20.83 -19.49 -14.56
C ILE A 291 19.32 -19.70 -14.68
N ASN A 292 18.67 -19.13 -15.71
CA ASN A 292 17.23 -19.31 -15.93
C ASN A 292 16.83 -20.77 -16.13
N TYR A 293 17.64 -21.58 -16.82
CA TYR A 293 17.39 -23.01 -17.00
C TYR A 293 17.74 -23.84 -15.77
N ALA A 294 18.79 -23.46 -15.04
CA ALA A 294 19.24 -24.18 -13.86
C ALA A 294 18.31 -24.07 -12.65
N ILE A 295 17.58 -22.96 -12.53
CA ILE A 295 16.67 -22.73 -11.41
C ILE A 295 15.44 -23.63 -11.52
N ASP A 296 15.10 -24.33 -10.45
CA ASP A 296 13.82 -25.02 -10.27
C ASP A 296 12.83 -24.09 -9.53
N ARG A 297 12.00 -23.39 -10.30
CA ARG A 297 11.01 -22.45 -9.75
C ARG A 297 9.92 -23.14 -8.98
N LYS A 298 9.57 -24.37 -9.36
CA LYS A 298 8.57 -25.15 -8.63
C LYS A 298 9.10 -25.52 -7.25
N GLN A 299 10.33 -25.98 -7.17
CA GLN A 299 10.95 -26.30 -5.88
C GLN A 299 11.06 -25.06 -4.97
N LEU A 300 11.42 -23.89 -5.54
CA LEU A 300 11.41 -22.63 -4.79
C LEU A 300 10.01 -22.28 -4.26
N ALA A 301 8.97 -22.41 -5.09
CA ALA A 301 7.60 -22.15 -4.68
C ALA A 301 7.13 -23.10 -3.57
N ASP A 302 7.44 -24.38 -3.70
CA ASP A 302 7.02 -25.41 -2.76
C ASP A 302 7.80 -25.37 -1.44
N GLN A 303 9.12 -25.18 -1.48
CA GLN A 303 9.98 -25.33 -0.29
C GLN A 303 10.30 -24.01 0.40
N VAL A 304 10.47 -22.91 -0.34
CA VAL A 304 10.80 -21.61 0.24
C VAL A 304 9.54 -20.80 0.55
N MET A 305 8.53 -20.93 -0.31
CA MET A 305 7.26 -20.21 -0.16
C MET A 305 6.15 -21.09 0.41
N GLU A 306 6.47 -22.27 0.91
CA GLU A 306 5.53 -23.24 1.53
C GLU A 306 4.27 -23.51 0.67
N GLY A 307 4.43 -23.53 -0.66
CA GLY A 307 3.33 -23.67 -1.62
C GLY A 307 2.46 -22.44 -1.82
N HIS A 308 2.82 -21.30 -1.24
CA HIS A 308 2.07 -20.01 -1.36
C HIS A 308 2.58 -19.12 -2.48
N ALA A 309 3.21 -19.71 -3.51
CA ALA A 309 3.62 -19.04 -4.73
C ALA A 309 3.45 -19.95 -5.92
N ILE A 310 3.43 -19.36 -7.12
CA ILE A 310 3.45 -20.10 -8.39
C ILE A 310 4.72 -19.77 -9.16
N PRO A 311 5.29 -20.72 -9.93
CA PRO A 311 6.39 -20.43 -10.82
C PRO A 311 6.04 -19.30 -11.80
N ALA A 312 6.94 -18.32 -11.93
CA ALA A 312 6.73 -17.19 -12.85
C ALA A 312 7.78 -17.23 -13.98
N TYR A 313 7.29 -17.19 -15.22
CA TYR A 313 8.10 -17.13 -16.46
C TYR A 313 7.96 -15.77 -17.15
N SER A 314 7.18 -14.87 -16.58
CA SER A 314 6.91 -13.54 -17.07
C SER A 314 6.77 -12.56 -15.91
N ALA A 315 7.19 -11.32 -16.10
CA ALA A 315 6.99 -10.24 -15.13
C ALA A 315 5.49 -9.91 -14.89
N VAL A 316 4.62 -10.39 -15.75
CA VAL A 316 3.16 -10.19 -15.69
C VAL A 316 2.40 -11.52 -15.56
N GLN A 317 3.03 -12.50 -14.89
CA GLN A 317 2.45 -13.82 -14.69
C GLN A 317 1.09 -13.74 -13.99
N GLY A 318 0.08 -14.43 -14.58
CA GLY A 318 -1.27 -14.47 -14.03
C GLY A 318 -2.13 -13.23 -14.30
N LEU A 319 -1.63 -12.21 -14.99
CA LEU A 319 -2.39 -11.03 -15.34
C LEU A 319 -3.16 -11.21 -16.67
N PRO A 320 -4.32 -10.54 -16.85
CA PRO A 320 -5.14 -10.67 -18.05
C PRO A 320 -4.43 -10.31 -19.37
N TRP A 321 -3.38 -9.52 -19.30
CA TRP A 321 -2.55 -9.12 -20.44
C TRP A 321 -1.24 -9.89 -20.57
N GLN A 322 -1.09 -10.96 -19.80
CA GLN A 322 0.05 -11.87 -19.97
C GLN A 322 0.06 -12.43 -21.39
N GLY A 323 1.14 -12.20 -22.13
CA GLY A 323 1.39 -12.87 -23.39
C GLY A 323 1.59 -14.38 -23.20
N GLN A 324 1.63 -15.14 -24.30
CA GLN A 324 1.98 -16.54 -24.20
C GLN A 324 3.36 -16.65 -23.55
N SER A 325 3.40 -17.22 -22.36
CA SER A 325 4.66 -17.43 -21.66
C SER A 325 5.48 -18.49 -22.39
N VAL A 326 6.74 -18.18 -22.63
CA VAL A 326 7.71 -19.18 -23.08
C VAL A 326 8.09 -20.01 -21.86
N ALA A 327 7.21 -20.96 -21.50
CA ALA A 327 7.56 -21.94 -20.48
C ALA A 327 8.69 -22.82 -21.02
N PHE A 328 9.75 -22.92 -20.24
CA PHE A 328 10.83 -23.85 -20.51
C PHE A 328 10.99 -24.79 -19.30
N LYS A 329 11.68 -25.89 -19.49
CA LYS A 329 11.90 -26.86 -18.43
C LYS A 329 12.80 -26.24 -17.35
N ASP A 330 12.29 -26.15 -16.14
CA ASP A 330 13.03 -25.74 -14.96
C ASP A 330 13.97 -26.83 -14.46
N GLY A 331 15.04 -26.46 -13.78
CA GLY A 331 16.03 -27.40 -13.25
C GLY A 331 16.82 -28.13 -14.32
N ASP A 332 16.89 -27.61 -15.55
CA ASP A 332 17.61 -28.23 -16.66
C ASP A 332 19.10 -27.88 -16.63
N SER A 333 19.83 -28.55 -15.74
CA SER A 333 21.28 -28.34 -15.55
C SER A 333 22.09 -28.70 -16.79
N GLU A 334 21.65 -29.69 -17.58
CA GLU A 334 22.35 -30.09 -18.82
C GLU A 334 22.24 -28.98 -19.86
N LYS A 335 21.05 -28.43 -20.07
CA LYS A 335 20.85 -27.28 -20.96
C LYS A 335 21.63 -26.05 -20.50
N ALA A 336 21.66 -25.81 -19.19
CA ALA A 336 22.42 -24.71 -18.61
C ALA A 336 23.92 -24.86 -18.89
N ARG A 337 24.47 -26.06 -18.71
CA ARG A 337 25.86 -26.37 -19.00
C ARG A 337 26.18 -26.18 -20.48
N THR A 338 25.35 -26.72 -21.37
CA THR A 338 25.52 -26.54 -22.82
C THR A 338 25.61 -25.07 -23.22
N ILE A 339 24.73 -24.24 -22.67
CA ILE A 339 24.71 -22.78 -22.93
C ILE A 339 26.04 -22.13 -22.50
N LEU A 340 26.59 -22.53 -21.36
CA LEU A 340 27.86 -22.00 -20.86
C LEU A 340 29.04 -22.45 -21.73
N GLU A 341 29.12 -23.74 -22.05
CA GLU A 341 30.18 -24.32 -22.88
C GLU A 341 30.22 -23.72 -24.30
N GLU A 342 29.03 -23.56 -24.92
CA GLU A 342 28.89 -22.88 -26.23
C GLU A 342 29.34 -21.42 -26.21
N ALA A 343 29.27 -20.76 -25.05
CA ALA A 343 29.72 -19.39 -24.85
C ALA A 343 31.18 -19.26 -24.38
N GLY A 344 31.87 -20.38 -24.15
CA GLY A 344 33.26 -20.41 -23.72
C GLY A 344 33.50 -20.22 -22.22
N TRP A 345 32.49 -20.53 -21.42
CA TRP A 345 32.53 -20.51 -19.95
C TRP A 345 32.91 -21.88 -19.39
#